data_3b59da48809a2322734fff565c13b9f6
#
_entry.id   3b59da48809a2322734fff565c13b9f6
#
_cell.length_a   1.000
_cell.length_b   1.000
_cell.length_c   1.000
_cell.angle_alpha   90.00
_cell.angle_beta   90.00
_cell.angle_gamma   90.00
#
_symmetry.space_group_name_H-M   'P 1'
#
loop_
_entity.id
_entity.type
_entity.pdbx_description
1 polymer ?
#
loop_
_entity_poly.entity_id
_entity_poly.type
_entity_poly.pdbx_seq_one_letter_code
_entity_poly.pdbx_strand_id
1 'polypeptide(L)'
;MTDTSVDTRMLVCVHCGATNRVSVGQPLTGGRCGKCKTGLATPQPVDIDEKMLARLQARDTGAYVLDVWAPWCGPCRMMAPAYAEAANRFAGQVRFFKLNSDQNQSASSGLGIRGIPTLIAWKDAKKIAQQPGAQTGDGLINWIKSTFRLSA
;
A
#
# COMPACT_ATOMS: atom_id res chain seq x y z
N MET A 1 -7.39 -29.43 12.83
CA MET A 1 -6.38 -29.40 11.78
C MET A 1 -6.36 -28.05 11.09
N THR A 2 -5.20 -27.50 10.95
CA THR A 2 -5.08 -26.20 10.32
C THR A 2 -5.08 -26.33 8.79
N ASP A 3 -5.91 -25.54 8.15
CA ASP A 3 -5.90 -25.46 6.70
C ASP A 3 -4.79 -24.52 6.28
N THR A 4 -3.73 -25.06 5.70
CA THR A 4 -2.58 -24.27 5.30
C THR A 4 -2.88 -23.31 4.16
N SER A 5 -3.96 -23.51 3.43
CA SER A 5 -4.31 -22.64 2.31
C SER A 5 -4.69 -21.24 2.80
N VAL A 6 -5.18 -21.09 4.05
CA VAL A 6 -5.51 -19.78 4.61
C VAL A 6 -4.28 -19.04 5.11
N ASP A 7 -3.13 -19.69 5.13
CA ASP A 7 -1.90 -19.11 5.66
C ASP A 7 -1.05 -18.48 4.58
N THR A 8 -1.55 -18.33 3.39
CA THR A 8 -0.80 -17.72 2.29
C THR A 8 -1.49 -16.47 1.77
N ARG A 9 -0.67 -15.58 1.24
CA ARG A 9 -1.12 -14.37 0.54
C ARG A 9 -0.45 -14.32 -0.82
N MET A 10 -1.12 -13.69 -1.77
CA MET A 10 -0.56 -13.43 -3.08
C MET A 10 -0.08 -11.99 -3.11
N LEU A 11 1.20 -11.77 -3.36
CA LEU A 11 1.79 -10.44 -3.44
C LEU A 11 2.31 -10.18 -4.85
N VAL A 12 1.84 -9.10 -5.45
CA VAL A 12 2.32 -8.66 -6.74
C VAL A 12 3.62 -7.89 -6.53
N CYS A 13 4.66 -8.27 -7.27
CA CYS A 13 5.91 -7.52 -7.28
C CYS A 13 5.71 -6.23 -8.05
N VAL A 14 5.90 -5.08 -7.40
CA VAL A 14 5.69 -3.79 -8.07
C VAL A 14 6.84 -3.40 -8.98
N HIS A 15 7.90 -4.21 -9.06
CA HIS A 15 9.00 -3.97 -9.98
C HIS A 15 8.84 -4.71 -11.30
N CYS A 16 8.31 -5.96 -11.27
CA CYS A 16 8.17 -6.75 -12.50
C CYS A 16 6.75 -7.23 -12.76
N GLY A 17 5.84 -7.07 -11.82
CA GLY A 17 4.44 -7.46 -11.99
C GLY A 17 4.12 -8.92 -11.71
N ALA A 18 5.12 -9.74 -11.38
CA ALA A 18 4.88 -11.16 -11.09
C ALA A 18 4.11 -11.31 -9.78
N THR A 19 3.23 -12.32 -9.73
CA THR A 19 2.50 -12.62 -8.51
C THR A 19 3.26 -13.68 -7.72
N ASN A 20 3.48 -13.42 -6.43
CA ASN A 20 4.24 -14.31 -5.55
C ASN A 20 3.34 -14.82 -4.43
N ARG A 21 3.54 -16.09 -4.07
CA ARG A 21 2.86 -16.65 -2.91
C ARG A 21 3.77 -16.52 -1.70
N VAL A 22 3.26 -15.93 -0.63
CA VAL A 22 4.02 -15.75 0.60
C VAL A 22 3.22 -16.30 1.78
N SER A 23 3.92 -16.71 2.83
CA SER A 23 3.29 -17.21 4.03
C SER A 23 2.83 -16.06 4.91
N VAL A 24 1.59 -16.13 5.39
CA VAL A 24 1.10 -15.23 6.43
C VAL A 24 1.90 -15.50 7.70
N GLY A 25 2.24 -14.47 8.44
CA GLY A 25 3.03 -14.64 9.64
C GLY A 25 4.53 -14.41 9.43
N GLN A 26 4.97 -14.40 8.18
CA GLN A 26 6.32 -13.98 7.86
C GLN A 26 6.32 -12.47 7.61
N PRO A 27 7.32 -11.73 8.08
CA PRO A 27 7.43 -10.31 7.74
C PRO A 27 7.52 -10.13 6.23
N LEU A 28 6.77 -9.17 5.69
CA LEU A 28 6.77 -8.92 4.26
C LEU A 28 8.16 -8.52 3.75
N THR A 29 8.93 -7.85 4.58
CA THR A 29 10.27 -7.38 4.23
C THR A 29 11.28 -8.51 4.01
N GLY A 30 10.97 -9.71 4.47
CA GLY A 30 11.86 -10.86 4.25
C GLY A 30 11.66 -11.53 2.90
N GLY A 31 10.60 -11.19 2.17
CA GLY A 31 10.28 -11.86 0.93
C GLY A 31 10.94 -11.23 -0.29
N ARG A 32 11.27 -12.06 -1.27
CA ARG A 32 11.80 -11.61 -2.55
C ARG A 32 10.99 -12.19 -3.68
N CYS A 33 10.86 -11.41 -4.76
CA CYS A 33 10.17 -11.87 -5.95
C CYS A 33 10.92 -13.07 -6.56
N GLY A 34 10.20 -14.15 -6.82
CA GLY A 34 10.78 -15.34 -7.42
C GLY A 34 11.27 -15.11 -8.85
N LYS A 35 10.74 -14.09 -9.53
CA LYS A 35 11.11 -13.81 -10.91
C LYS A 35 12.28 -12.82 -11.02
N CYS A 36 12.17 -11.64 -10.40
CA CYS A 36 13.19 -10.59 -10.56
C CYS A 36 14.12 -10.45 -9.35
N LYS A 37 13.85 -11.17 -8.27
CA LYS A 37 14.68 -11.23 -7.06
C LYS A 37 14.68 -9.93 -6.25
N THR A 38 13.89 -8.95 -6.60
CA THR A 38 13.75 -7.72 -5.83
C THR A 38 12.90 -7.97 -4.58
N GLY A 39 13.17 -7.26 -3.50
CA GLY A 39 12.36 -7.37 -2.29
C GLY A 39 10.89 -7.03 -2.56
N LEU A 40 9.98 -7.82 -1.99
CA LEU A 40 8.54 -7.61 -2.19
C LEU A 40 8.00 -6.45 -1.38
N ALA A 41 8.65 -6.09 -0.30
CA ALA A 41 8.30 -4.94 0.52
C ALA A 41 9.57 -4.23 0.97
N THR A 42 9.48 -2.91 1.07
CA THR A 42 10.60 -2.09 1.51
C THR A 42 10.13 -1.17 2.64
N PRO A 43 11.06 -0.64 3.45
CA PRO A 43 10.67 0.28 4.52
C PRO A 43 10.34 1.69 4.04
N GLN A 44 10.33 1.94 2.72
CA GLN A 44 9.94 3.22 2.16
C GLN A 44 8.71 3.07 1.28
N PRO A 45 7.91 4.15 1.12
CA PRO A 45 6.85 4.14 0.12
C PRO A 45 7.41 3.97 -1.29
N VAL A 46 6.67 3.28 -2.14
CA VAL A 46 7.08 3.04 -3.53
C VAL A 46 6.06 3.68 -4.46
N ASP A 47 6.56 4.45 -5.42
CA ASP A 47 5.70 5.05 -6.45
C ASP A 47 5.24 3.96 -7.42
N ILE A 48 3.93 3.95 -7.70
CA ILE A 48 3.36 3.03 -8.69
C ILE A 48 2.53 3.82 -9.68
N ASP A 49 2.30 3.25 -10.84
CA ASP A 49 1.40 3.83 -11.83
C ASP A 49 0.05 3.11 -11.83
N GLU A 50 -0.87 3.61 -12.65
CA GLU A 50 -2.22 3.06 -12.70
C GLU A 50 -2.26 1.63 -13.23
N LYS A 51 -1.32 1.23 -14.08
CA LYS A 51 -1.23 -0.15 -14.57
C LYS A 51 -0.87 -1.09 -13.42
N MET A 52 0.09 -0.69 -12.59
CA MET A 52 0.49 -1.49 -11.43
C MET A 52 -0.63 -1.54 -10.40
N LEU A 53 -1.33 -0.42 -10.19
CA LEU A 53 -2.46 -0.41 -9.27
C LEU A 53 -3.55 -1.39 -9.72
N ALA A 54 -3.87 -1.40 -11.01
CA ALA A 54 -4.86 -2.35 -11.54
C ALA A 54 -4.44 -3.79 -11.30
N ARG A 55 -3.15 -4.09 -11.46
CA ARG A 55 -2.63 -5.43 -11.20
C ARG A 55 -2.71 -5.80 -9.73
N LEU A 56 -2.39 -4.85 -8.84
CA LEU A 56 -2.54 -5.07 -7.40
C LEU A 56 -4.00 -5.37 -7.03
N GLN A 57 -4.92 -4.57 -7.55
CA GLN A 57 -6.34 -4.77 -7.26
C GLN A 57 -6.84 -6.13 -7.77
N ALA A 58 -6.30 -6.61 -8.88
CA ALA A 58 -6.75 -7.86 -9.49
C ALA A 58 -6.13 -9.10 -8.84
N ARG A 59 -4.91 -9.01 -8.33
CA ARG A 59 -4.13 -10.20 -7.98
C ARG A 59 -3.52 -10.22 -6.59
N ASP A 60 -3.43 -9.07 -5.93
CA ASP A 60 -2.79 -8.97 -4.61
C ASP A 60 -3.81 -9.20 -3.51
N THR A 61 -3.50 -10.06 -2.56
CA THR A 61 -4.38 -10.32 -1.41
C THR A 61 -3.77 -9.84 -0.09
N GLY A 62 -2.61 -9.18 -0.14
CA GLY A 62 -1.98 -8.65 1.06
C GLY A 62 -2.61 -7.34 1.52
N ALA A 63 -2.02 -6.78 2.55
CA ALA A 63 -2.39 -5.46 3.06
C ALA A 63 -1.52 -4.40 2.40
N TYR A 64 -2.14 -3.39 1.80
CA TYR A 64 -1.39 -2.27 1.25
C TYR A 64 -2.21 -0.99 1.31
N VAL A 65 -1.51 0.12 1.34
CA VAL A 65 -2.12 1.45 1.37
C VAL A 65 -1.53 2.29 0.24
N LEU A 66 -2.37 3.16 -0.31
CA LEU A 66 -2.02 4.05 -1.41
C LEU A 66 -2.24 5.49 -0.98
N ASP A 67 -1.24 6.33 -1.20
CA ASP A 67 -1.33 7.78 -1.04
C ASP A 67 -1.50 8.38 -2.44
N VAL A 68 -2.70 8.90 -2.72
CA VAL A 68 -2.96 9.61 -3.98
C VAL A 68 -2.60 11.07 -3.74
N TRP A 69 -1.62 11.58 -4.47
CA TRP A 69 -1.00 12.88 -4.20
C TRP A 69 -0.63 13.59 -5.51
N ALA A 70 -0.10 14.79 -5.39
CA ALA A 70 0.48 15.51 -6.52
C ALA A 70 1.65 16.38 -6.03
N PRO A 71 2.66 16.61 -6.88
CA PRO A 71 3.85 17.39 -6.45
C PRO A 71 3.54 18.83 -6.06
N TRP A 72 2.50 19.44 -6.64
CA TRP A 72 2.13 20.83 -6.35
C TRP A 72 1.28 20.97 -5.08
N CYS A 73 0.84 19.87 -4.52
CA CYS A 73 -0.11 19.88 -3.40
C CYS A 73 0.63 20.09 -2.08
N GLY A 74 0.39 21.23 -1.44
CA GLY A 74 1.01 21.55 -0.16
C GLY A 74 0.72 20.55 0.95
N PRO A 75 -0.56 20.23 1.22
CA PRO A 75 -0.89 19.23 2.24
C PRO A 75 -0.30 17.85 1.97
N CYS A 76 -0.19 17.46 0.69
CA CYS A 76 0.46 16.19 0.32
C CYS A 76 1.93 16.19 0.74
N ARG A 77 2.62 17.29 0.47
CA ARG A 77 4.04 17.42 0.81
C ARG A 77 4.24 17.48 2.32
N MET A 78 3.31 18.07 3.04
CA MET A 78 3.36 18.11 4.51
C MET A 78 3.19 16.70 5.10
N MET A 79 2.35 15.88 4.49
CA MET A 79 2.10 14.52 4.97
C MET A 79 3.24 13.55 4.62
N ALA A 80 4.03 13.85 3.60
CA ALA A 80 5.02 12.91 3.08
C ALA A 80 5.98 12.36 4.14
N PRO A 81 6.55 13.18 5.05
CA PRO A 81 7.42 12.62 6.09
C PRO A 81 6.70 11.65 7.02
N ALA A 82 5.47 11.95 7.40
CA ALA A 82 4.68 11.07 8.27
C ALA A 82 4.35 9.75 7.55
N TYR A 83 4.05 9.82 6.26
CA TYR A 83 3.77 8.63 5.46
C TYR A 83 5.02 7.75 5.35
N ALA A 84 6.18 8.36 5.12
CA ALA A 84 7.45 7.62 5.07
C ALA A 84 7.78 6.95 6.41
N GLU A 85 7.51 7.65 7.51
CA GLU A 85 7.72 7.10 8.85
C GLU A 85 6.80 5.91 9.10
N ALA A 86 5.54 6.02 8.73
CA ALA A 86 4.57 4.92 8.84
C ALA A 86 5.01 3.73 8.00
N ALA A 87 5.50 3.98 6.78
CA ALA A 87 6.01 2.91 5.91
C ALA A 87 7.16 2.17 6.56
N ASN A 88 8.08 2.89 7.19
CA ASN A 88 9.20 2.28 7.90
C ASN A 88 8.69 1.43 9.08
N ARG A 89 7.79 1.98 9.86
CA ARG A 89 7.30 1.33 11.08
C ARG A 89 6.52 0.05 10.79
N PHE A 90 5.70 0.04 9.75
CA PHE A 90 4.80 -1.08 9.45
C PHE A 90 5.22 -1.91 8.24
N ALA A 91 6.47 -1.77 7.79
CA ALA A 91 6.95 -2.41 6.56
C ALA A 91 6.79 -3.94 6.55
N GLY A 92 6.87 -4.57 7.71
CA GLY A 92 6.70 -6.02 7.82
C GLY A 92 5.27 -6.49 7.68
N GLN A 93 4.29 -5.58 7.75
CA GLN A 93 2.87 -5.93 7.83
C GLN A 93 2.05 -5.33 6.70
N VAL A 94 2.42 -4.14 6.22
CA VAL A 94 1.66 -3.39 5.20
C VAL A 94 2.64 -2.81 4.21
N ARG A 95 2.30 -2.87 2.93
CA ARG A 95 3.09 -2.19 1.89
C ARG A 95 2.51 -0.81 1.64
N PHE A 96 3.39 0.17 1.47
CA PHE A 96 3.01 1.57 1.30
C PHE A 96 3.36 2.03 -0.11
N PHE A 97 2.36 2.48 -0.85
CA PHE A 97 2.52 2.93 -2.24
C PHE A 97 2.08 4.38 -2.39
N LYS A 98 2.55 5.01 -3.44
CA LYS A 98 2.15 6.38 -3.81
C LYS A 98 1.73 6.40 -5.28
N LEU A 99 0.69 7.17 -5.57
CA LEU A 99 0.20 7.36 -6.93
C LEU A 99 0.12 8.85 -7.23
N ASN A 100 0.92 9.32 -8.19
CA ASN A 100 0.88 10.70 -8.63
C ASN A 100 -0.37 10.90 -9.49
N SER A 101 -1.34 11.67 -8.99
CA SER A 101 -2.61 11.85 -9.65
C SER A 101 -2.52 12.59 -10.99
N ASP A 102 -1.52 13.47 -11.14
CA ASP A 102 -1.33 14.19 -12.40
C ASP A 102 -0.95 13.25 -13.54
N GLN A 103 -0.15 12.24 -13.24
CA GLN A 103 0.33 11.27 -14.22
C GLN A 103 -0.59 10.06 -14.36
N ASN A 104 -1.61 9.93 -13.51
CA ASN A 104 -2.47 8.75 -13.45
C ASN A 104 -3.93 9.18 -13.26
N GLN A 105 -4.42 10.02 -14.17
CA GLN A 105 -5.73 10.65 -14.03
C GLN A 105 -6.89 9.66 -14.13
N SER A 106 -6.77 8.62 -14.96
CA SER A 106 -7.81 7.61 -15.07
C SER A 106 -8.02 6.86 -13.76
N ALA A 107 -6.92 6.46 -13.12
CA ALA A 107 -7.03 5.77 -11.83
C ALA A 107 -7.63 6.69 -10.76
N SER A 108 -7.20 7.95 -10.73
CA SER A 108 -7.72 8.90 -9.76
C SER A 108 -9.23 9.09 -9.90
N SER A 109 -9.71 9.23 -11.14
CA SER A 109 -11.15 9.31 -11.41
C SER A 109 -11.87 8.04 -10.99
N GLY A 110 -11.32 6.87 -11.35
CA GLY A 110 -11.92 5.58 -11.03
C GLY A 110 -12.01 5.31 -9.54
N LEU A 111 -11.10 5.86 -8.75
CA LEU A 111 -11.11 5.71 -7.30
C LEU A 111 -12.05 6.68 -6.60
N GLY A 112 -12.68 7.59 -7.33
CA GLY A 112 -13.57 8.57 -6.75
C GLY A 112 -12.85 9.63 -5.92
N ILE A 113 -11.62 9.98 -6.32
CA ILE A 113 -10.83 10.97 -5.60
C ILE A 113 -11.42 12.36 -5.81
N ARG A 114 -11.78 13.04 -4.73
CA ARG A 114 -12.32 14.39 -4.76
C ARG A 114 -11.33 15.44 -4.29
N GLY A 115 -10.29 15.02 -3.64
CA GLY A 115 -9.26 15.90 -3.15
C GLY A 115 -8.04 15.10 -2.81
N ILE A 116 -6.91 15.77 -2.68
CA ILE A 116 -5.64 15.13 -2.34
C ILE A 116 -5.02 15.84 -1.14
N PRO A 117 -4.28 15.12 -0.29
CA PRO A 117 -4.02 13.69 -0.39
C PRO A 117 -5.26 12.86 -0.01
N THR A 118 -5.36 11.66 -0.55
CA THR A 118 -6.35 10.66 -0.13
C THR A 118 -5.63 9.35 0.11
N LEU A 119 -5.87 8.75 1.26
CA LEU A 119 -5.32 7.44 1.62
C LEU A 119 -6.37 6.39 1.35
N ILE A 120 -5.98 5.32 0.67
CA ILE A 120 -6.87 4.19 0.41
C ILE A 120 -6.17 2.91 0.85
N ALA A 121 -6.90 2.02 1.51
CA ALA A 121 -6.35 0.78 2.04
C ALA A 121 -7.07 -0.43 1.45
N TRP A 122 -6.29 -1.45 1.15
CA TRP A 122 -6.80 -2.74 0.66
C TRP A 122 -6.27 -3.86 1.53
N LYS A 123 -7.07 -4.90 1.68
CA LYS A 123 -6.69 -6.14 2.33
C LYS A 123 -7.59 -7.26 1.83
N ASP A 124 -7.03 -8.43 1.61
CA ASP A 124 -7.78 -9.59 1.12
C ASP A 124 -8.53 -9.27 -0.20
N ALA A 125 -7.85 -8.55 -1.08
CA ALA A 125 -8.35 -8.15 -2.40
C ALA A 125 -9.53 -7.18 -2.34
N LYS A 126 -9.78 -6.53 -1.20
CA LYS A 126 -10.90 -5.61 -1.03
C LYS A 126 -10.42 -4.26 -0.52
N LYS A 127 -11.04 -3.20 -1.02
CA LYS A 127 -10.85 -1.87 -0.45
C LYS A 127 -11.54 -1.82 0.91
N ILE A 128 -10.78 -1.53 1.96
CA ILE A 128 -11.31 -1.52 3.32
C ILE A 128 -11.45 -0.12 3.91
N ALA A 129 -10.80 0.88 3.32
CA ALA A 129 -10.93 2.25 3.81
C ALA A 129 -10.50 3.25 2.74
N GLN A 130 -11.07 4.43 2.79
CA GLN A 130 -10.66 5.57 1.96
C GLN A 130 -10.80 6.83 2.81
N GLN A 131 -9.70 7.53 3.03
CA GLN A 131 -9.65 8.68 3.93
C GLN A 131 -9.11 9.89 3.18
N PRO A 132 -9.97 10.87 2.86
CA PRO A 132 -9.50 12.11 2.26
C PRO A 132 -8.86 13.02 3.31
N GLY A 133 -7.96 13.87 2.83
CA GLY A 133 -7.32 14.87 3.67
C GLY A 133 -6.01 14.40 4.28
N ALA A 134 -5.15 15.37 4.61
CA ALA A 134 -3.84 15.10 5.19
C ALA A 134 -3.99 14.58 6.61
N GLN A 135 -3.26 13.51 6.90
CA GLN A 135 -3.09 12.98 8.24
C GLN A 135 -1.69 13.34 8.71
N THR A 136 -1.55 13.71 9.96
CA THR A 136 -0.24 14.10 10.50
C THR A 136 0.17 13.17 11.63
N GLY A 137 1.48 12.95 11.76
CA GLY A 137 2.07 12.29 12.90
C GLY A 137 1.28 11.11 13.45
N ASP A 138 0.86 11.26 14.69
CA ASP A 138 0.12 10.20 15.40
C ASP A 138 -1.21 9.86 14.74
N GLY A 139 -1.84 10.83 14.10
CA GLY A 139 -3.11 10.59 13.40
C GLY A 139 -2.95 9.58 12.28
N LEU A 140 -1.88 9.69 11.50
CA LEU A 140 -1.61 8.74 10.43
C LEU A 140 -1.28 7.36 10.99
N ILE A 141 -0.41 7.29 11.99
CA ILE A 141 -0.04 6.02 12.63
C ILE A 141 -1.30 5.34 13.19
N ASN A 142 -2.15 6.09 13.88
CA ASN A 142 -3.37 5.55 14.46
C ASN A 142 -4.34 5.07 13.39
N TRP A 143 -4.44 5.81 12.28
CA TRP A 143 -5.30 5.41 11.17
C TRP A 143 -4.85 4.07 10.55
N ILE A 144 -3.53 3.90 10.36
CA ILE A 144 -2.97 2.66 9.84
C ILE A 144 -3.25 1.50 10.82
N LYS A 145 -2.98 1.72 12.11
CA LYS A 145 -3.19 0.69 13.11
C LYS A 145 -4.64 0.22 13.17
N SER A 146 -5.58 1.17 13.20
CA SER A 146 -7.00 0.81 13.30
C SER A 146 -7.52 0.20 12.00
N THR A 147 -7.09 0.71 10.85
CA THR A 147 -7.55 0.23 9.54
C THR A 147 -7.16 -1.22 9.32
N PHE A 148 -5.92 -1.58 9.64
CA PHE A 148 -5.39 -2.93 9.44
C PHE A 148 -5.37 -3.77 10.73
N ARG A 149 -5.89 -3.23 11.83
CA ARG A 149 -5.94 -3.90 13.13
C ARG A 149 -4.57 -4.36 13.59
N LEU A 150 -3.61 -3.46 13.56
CA LEU A 150 -2.24 -3.73 13.97
C LEU A 150 -2.05 -3.39 15.44
N SER A 151 -1.27 -4.19 16.11
CA SER A 151 -1.06 -4.08 17.56
C SER A 151 0.18 -3.32 17.87
N ALA A 152 0.74 -2.56 17.18
CA ALA A 152 1.88 -1.82 17.63
C ALA A 152 2.36 -0.77 16.84
#